data_0c2fe57ed7eb097a39fec48b77827d08
#
_entry.id   0c2fe57ed7eb097a39fec48b77827d08
#
_cell.length_a   1.000
_cell.length_b   1.000
_cell.length_c   1.000
_cell.angle_alpha   90.00
_cell.angle_beta   90.00
_cell.angle_gamma   90.00
#
_symmetry.space_group_name_H-M   'P 1'
#
loop_
_entity.id
_entity.type
_entity.pdbx_description
1 polymer ?
#
loop_
_entity_poly.entity_id
_entity_poly.type
_entity_poly.pdbx_seq_one_letter_code
_entity_poly.pdbx_strand_id
1 'polypeptide(L)'
;MSTEIQAIGRVVTSKAGRDKGRSFLITGVIDENHVYVVDGPLRKLANPKKKKLKHLTMESAEAEGIREKLTTGKQVFDAEIRNCLIHLGFNQETQD
;
A
#
# COMPACT_ATOMS: atom_id res chain seq x y z
N MET A 1 -13.63 -8.40 -14.70
CA MET A 1 -12.41 -8.16 -13.91
C MET A 1 -12.76 -7.98 -12.46
N SER A 2 -11.97 -8.62 -11.60
CA SER A 2 -12.19 -8.49 -10.16
C SER A 2 -11.75 -7.10 -9.70
N THR A 3 -12.61 -6.40 -8.94
CA THR A 3 -12.26 -5.13 -8.31
C THR A 3 -11.13 -5.32 -7.29
N GLU A 4 -10.99 -6.52 -6.74
CA GLU A 4 -9.93 -6.85 -5.80
C GLU A 4 -8.54 -6.75 -6.44
N ILE A 5 -8.39 -7.26 -7.66
CA ILE A 5 -7.12 -7.18 -8.38
C ILE A 5 -6.76 -5.73 -8.65
N GLN A 6 -7.74 -4.90 -9.02
CA GLN A 6 -7.51 -3.48 -9.29
C GLN A 6 -7.12 -2.71 -8.04
N ALA A 7 -7.58 -3.14 -6.86
CA ALA A 7 -7.22 -2.49 -5.60
C ALA A 7 -5.78 -2.78 -5.21
N ILE A 8 -5.26 -3.97 -5.53
CA ILE A 8 -3.88 -4.32 -5.20
C ILE A 8 -2.90 -3.39 -5.93
N GLY A 9 -1.97 -2.83 -5.19
CA GLY A 9 -1.01 -1.86 -5.73
C GLY A 9 -1.48 -0.43 -5.71
N ARG A 10 -2.73 -0.17 -5.28
CA ARG A 10 -3.25 1.19 -5.14
C ARG A 10 -2.60 1.89 -3.96
N VAL A 11 -2.24 3.15 -4.15
CA VAL A 11 -1.74 3.97 -3.04
C VAL A 11 -2.92 4.47 -2.21
N VAL A 12 -2.80 4.35 -0.90
CA VAL A 12 -3.78 4.87 0.05
C VAL A 12 -3.05 5.63 1.15
N THR A 13 -3.71 6.63 1.73
CA THR A 13 -3.16 7.41 2.84
C THR A 13 -4.07 7.28 4.05
N SER A 14 -3.48 7.00 5.20
CA SER A 14 -4.24 6.81 6.43
C SER A 14 -4.82 8.15 6.92
N LYS A 15 -6.10 8.15 7.26
CA LYS A 15 -6.82 9.32 7.82
C LYS A 15 -6.91 9.27 9.34
N ALA A 16 -6.57 8.16 9.95
CA ALA A 16 -6.84 7.95 11.38
C ALA A 16 -5.75 7.09 12.01
N GLY A 17 -5.69 7.15 13.34
CA GLY A 17 -4.80 6.32 14.13
C GLY A 17 -3.37 6.79 14.12
N ARG A 18 -2.47 5.90 14.54
CA ARG A 18 -1.04 6.21 14.66
C ARG A 18 -0.38 6.47 13.32
N ASP A 19 -0.92 5.89 12.27
CA ASP A 19 -0.35 6.01 10.93
C ASP A 19 -0.95 7.18 10.14
N LYS A 20 -1.70 8.05 10.80
CA LYS A 20 -2.36 9.19 10.13
C LYS A 20 -1.36 9.99 9.30
N GLY A 21 -1.69 10.23 8.04
CA GLY A 21 -0.84 10.95 7.10
C GLY A 21 0.18 10.08 6.38
N ARG A 22 0.37 8.83 6.80
CA ARG A 22 1.28 7.91 6.16
C ARG A 22 0.61 7.23 4.98
N SER A 23 1.33 7.02 3.90
CA SER A 23 0.82 6.36 2.70
C SER A 23 1.33 4.93 2.61
N PHE A 24 0.51 4.09 1.99
CA PHE A 24 0.74 2.64 1.89
C PHE A 24 0.31 2.16 0.53
N LEU A 25 0.74 0.93 0.18
CA LEU A 25 0.16 0.20 -0.95
C LEU A 25 -0.77 -0.88 -0.42
N ILE A 26 -1.89 -1.07 -1.08
CA ILE A 26 -2.78 -2.19 -0.81
C ILE A 26 -2.13 -3.45 -1.37
N THR A 27 -1.94 -4.46 -0.54
CA THR A 27 -1.36 -5.75 -0.96
C THR A 27 -2.36 -6.88 -0.94
N GLY A 28 -3.52 -6.68 -0.34
CA GLY A 28 -4.56 -7.71 -0.33
C GLY A 28 -5.89 -7.11 0.08
N VAL A 29 -6.96 -7.77 -0.35
CA VAL A 29 -8.32 -7.40 0.01
C VAL A 29 -8.86 -8.48 0.93
N ILE A 30 -9.31 -8.09 2.13
CA ILE A 30 -9.83 -9.02 3.13
C ILE A 30 -11.32 -9.22 2.93
N ASP A 31 -12.05 -8.12 2.85
CA ASP A 31 -13.50 -8.11 2.64
C ASP A 31 -13.91 -6.76 2.05
N GLU A 32 -15.22 -6.47 2.00
CA GLU A 32 -15.75 -5.23 1.43
C GLU A 32 -15.23 -3.96 2.12
N ASN A 33 -14.83 -4.08 3.38
CA ASN A 33 -14.50 -2.94 4.23
C ASN A 33 -13.03 -2.91 4.67
N HIS A 34 -12.26 -3.95 4.43
CA HIS A 34 -10.92 -4.10 4.99
C HIS A 34 -9.91 -4.53 3.93
N VAL A 35 -8.72 -3.98 4.03
CA VAL A 35 -7.59 -4.32 3.16
C VAL A 35 -6.33 -4.49 3.99
N TYR A 36 -5.34 -5.20 3.41
CA TYR A 36 -3.99 -5.24 3.94
C TYR A 36 -3.16 -4.16 3.25
N VAL A 37 -2.36 -3.45 4.03
CA VAL A 37 -1.50 -2.39 3.51
C VAL A 37 -0.07 -2.53 4.03
N VAL A 38 0.89 -2.10 3.22
CA VAL A 38 2.31 -2.09 3.56
C VAL A 38 2.93 -0.79 3.08
N ASP A 39 4.01 -0.36 3.73
CA ASP A 39 4.75 0.82 3.29
C ASP A 39 6.26 0.54 3.14
N GLY A 40 6.69 -0.64 3.53
CA GLY A 40 8.09 -1.04 3.55
C GLY A 40 8.67 -1.02 4.96
N PRO A 41 9.06 0.15 5.50
CA PRO A 41 9.78 0.18 6.79
C PRO A 41 8.92 -0.10 8.02
N LEU A 42 7.71 0.48 8.11
CA LEU A 42 6.86 0.30 9.30
C LEU A 42 5.95 -0.91 9.19
N ARG A 43 5.29 -1.05 8.04
CA ARG A 43 4.39 -2.18 7.77
C ARG A 43 5.00 -2.99 6.65
N LYS A 44 5.53 -4.14 7.00
CA LYS A 44 6.29 -4.98 6.07
C LYS A 44 5.41 -6.03 5.40
N LEU A 45 5.85 -6.50 4.24
CA LEU A 45 5.13 -7.54 3.49
C LEU A 45 4.87 -8.78 4.33
N ALA A 46 5.82 -9.16 5.19
CA ALA A 46 5.67 -10.33 6.06
C ALA A 46 4.62 -10.13 7.16
N ASN A 47 4.28 -8.89 7.47
CA ASN A 47 3.30 -8.58 8.51
C ASN A 47 2.51 -7.33 8.14
N PRO A 48 1.67 -7.41 7.10
CA PRO A 48 0.91 -6.26 6.64
C PRO A 48 -0.12 -5.82 7.67
N LYS A 49 -0.49 -4.55 7.61
CA LYS A 49 -1.46 -3.99 8.53
C LYS A 49 -2.85 -4.10 7.94
N LYS A 50 -3.81 -4.59 8.73
CA LYS A 50 -5.22 -4.57 8.37
C LYS A 50 -5.78 -3.18 8.62
N LYS A 51 -6.43 -2.61 7.62
CA LYS A 51 -7.04 -1.28 7.72
C LYS A 51 -8.46 -1.29 7.17
N LYS A 52 -9.33 -0.49 7.79
CA LYS A 52 -10.66 -0.26 7.26
C LYS A 52 -10.60 0.77 6.13
N LEU A 53 -11.30 0.50 5.04
CA LEU A 53 -11.32 1.43 3.90
C LEU A 53 -11.79 2.81 4.28
N LYS A 54 -12.74 2.93 5.21
CA LYS A 54 -13.23 4.24 5.64
C LYS A 54 -12.17 5.11 6.32
N HIS A 55 -11.09 4.50 6.80
CA HIS A 55 -9.97 5.20 7.42
C HIS A 55 -8.85 5.53 6.44
N LEU A 56 -9.07 5.27 5.15
CA LEU A 56 -8.08 5.48 4.11
C LEU A 56 -8.58 6.44 3.04
N THR A 57 -7.69 7.31 2.59
CA THR A 57 -7.92 8.11 1.38
C THR A 57 -7.36 7.32 0.21
N MET A 58 -8.19 7.05 -0.79
CA MET A 58 -7.75 6.36 -2.00
C MET A 58 -7.06 7.39 -2.90
N GLU A 59 -5.77 7.23 -3.11
CA GLU A 59 -5.02 8.10 -4.00
C GLU A 59 -5.22 7.67 -5.46
N SER A 60 -4.96 8.57 -6.39
CA SER A 60 -5.04 8.22 -7.81
C SER A 60 -3.84 7.41 -8.29
N ALA A 61 -2.74 7.44 -7.55
CA ALA A 61 -1.52 6.75 -7.92
C ALA A 61 -1.63 5.23 -7.71
N GLU A 62 -0.99 4.48 -8.58
CA GLU A 62 -0.98 3.03 -8.53
C GLU A 62 0.42 2.51 -8.83
N ALA A 63 0.81 1.41 -8.18
CA ALA A 63 2.07 0.74 -8.43
C ALA A 63 1.81 -0.48 -9.31
N GLU A 64 1.68 -0.28 -10.61
CA GLU A 64 1.32 -1.34 -11.55
C GLU A 64 2.33 -2.49 -11.58
N GLY A 65 3.63 -2.19 -11.55
CA GLY A 65 4.67 -3.20 -11.53
C GLY A 65 4.62 -4.09 -10.30
N ILE A 66 4.33 -3.48 -9.15
CA ILE A 66 4.20 -4.24 -7.90
C ILE A 66 2.89 -5.05 -7.92
N ARG A 67 1.81 -4.46 -8.43
CA ARG A 67 0.54 -5.18 -8.60
C ARG A 67 0.76 -6.45 -9.41
N GLU A 68 1.45 -6.34 -10.53
CA GLU A 68 1.72 -7.48 -11.40
C GLU A 68 2.48 -8.57 -10.64
N LYS A 69 3.51 -8.20 -9.92
CA LYS A 69 4.29 -9.15 -9.13
C LYS A 69 3.45 -9.84 -8.06
N LEU A 70 2.65 -9.06 -7.33
CA LEU A 70 1.81 -9.61 -6.26
C LEU A 70 0.73 -10.54 -6.80
N THR A 71 0.14 -10.21 -7.93
CA THR A 71 -0.95 -11.01 -8.49
C THR A 71 -0.47 -12.23 -9.26
N THR A 72 0.80 -12.27 -9.67
CA THR A 72 1.37 -13.41 -10.39
C THR A 72 2.28 -14.26 -9.50
N GLY A 73 2.35 -13.95 -8.20
CA GLY A 73 3.14 -14.74 -7.26
C GLY A 73 4.65 -14.49 -7.32
N LYS A 74 5.08 -13.42 -7.97
CA LYS A 74 6.49 -13.06 -8.00
C LYS A 74 6.90 -12.42 -6.69
N GLN A 75 8.17 -12.54 -6.34
CA GLN A 75 8.69 -11.98 -5.10
C GLN A 75 8.74 -10.46 -5.13
N VAL A 76 8.31 -9.84 -4.04
CA VAL A 76 8.40 -8.39 -3.83
C VAL A 76 9.13 -8.16 -2.50
N PHE A 77 10.00 -7.15 -2.48
CA PHE A 77 10.77 -6.80 -1.29
C PHE A 77 10.23 -5.52 -0.67
N ASP A 78 10.38 -5.39 0.65
CA ASP A 78 9.96 -4.18 1.37
C ASP A 78 10.63 -2.93 0.80
N ALA A 79 11.89 -3.03 0.39
CA ALA A 79 12.60 -1.92 -0.22
C ALA A 79 11.95 -1.45 -1.53
N GLU A 80 11.38 -2.37 -2.31
CA GLU A 80 10.66 -2.01 -3.54
C GLU A 80 9.41 -1.20 -3.22
N ILE A 81 8.69 -1.59 -2.18
CA ILE A 81 7.48 -0.88 -1.73
C ILE A 81 7.85 0.54 -1.30
N ARG A 82 8.86 0.66 -0.43
CA ARG A 82 9.33 1.95 0.06
C ARG A 82 9.76 2.86 -1.09
N ASN A 83 10.59 2.36 -1.97
CA ASN A 83 11.10 3.15 -3.08
C ASN A 83 10.01 3.56 -4.06
N CYS A 84 9.05 2.67 -4.30
CA CYS A 84 7.91 2.96 -5.16
C CYS A 84 7.07 4.11 -4.60
N LEU A 85 6.74 4.07 -3.31
CA LEU A 85 5.97 5.12 -2.67
C LEU A 85 6.70 6.47 -2.75
N ILE A 86 7.99 6.49 -2.46
CA ILE A 86 8.80 7.69 -2.54
C ILE A 86 8.84 8.23 -3.98
N HIS A 87 9.04 7.35 -4.94
CA HIS A 87 9.08 7.71 -6.35
C HIS A 87 7.75 8.33 -6.82
N LEU A 88 6.64 7.84 -6.29
CA LEU A 88 5.30 8.36 -6.60
C LEU A 88 4.98 9.66 -5.86
N GLY A 89 5.86 10.11 -4.96
CA GLY A 89 5.69 11.37 -4.24
C GLY A 89 5.13 11.22 -2.83
N PHE A 90 5.08 10.00 -2.30
CA PHE A 90 4.54 9.73 -0.97
C PHE A 90 5.64 9.39 0.02
N ASN A 91 5.37 9.61 1.31
CA ASN A 91 6.29 9.26 2.39
C ASN A 91 7.72 9.77 2.17
N GLN A 92 7.84 10.99 1.66
CA GLN A 92 9.14 11.58 1.42
C GLN A 92 9.93 11.67 2.73
N GLU A 93 11.16 11.20 2.72
CA GLU A 93 12.04 11.35 3.86
C GLU A 93 12.65 12.72 3.82
N THR A 94 12.45 13.48 4.91
CA THR A 94 13.09 14.77 5.07
C THR A 94 14.47 14.54 5.64
N GLN A 95 15.47 15.00 4.95
CA GLN A 95 16.82 15.02 5.51
C GLN A 95 17.12 16.41 5.98
N ASP A 96 17.33 16.53 7.25
CA ASP A 96 17.73 17.80 7.85
C ASP A 96 19.24 17.89 7.93
#